data_a61e32bc4c7e3ca982f4f8b9d6fdd9f2
#
_entry.id   a61e32bc4c7e3ca982f4f8b9d6fdd9f2
#
_cell.length_a   1.000
_cell.length_b   1.000
_cell.length_c   1.000
_cell.angle_alpha   90.00
_cell.angle_beta   90.00
_cell.angle_gamma   90.00
#
_symmetry.space_group_name_H-M   'P 1'
#
loop_
_entity.id
_entity.type
_entity.pdbx_description
1 polymer ?
#
loop_
_entity_poly.entity_id
_entity_poly.type
_entity_poly.pdbx_seq_one_letter_code
_entity_poly.pdbx_strand_id
1 'polypeptide(L)'
;MCGMPTYEDSIAMSPKEREAFEGRDVYRIVRGVVSYTGKTAAGEEITIENEPCVLSLKRKNYGPFYHDVTNKMPKGINLWDFESILSAEKMKTPKGAAYYVMHFSPQFDSPLAMDQITYDSLAHVTGMITAENKRIDESYKGSMILAADDELMDQIGSLEADLEGQVA
;
A
#
# COMPACT_ATOMS: atom_id res chain seq x y z
N MET A 1 -8.97 -1.36 -0.18
CA MET A 1 -7.67 -1.98 -0.55
C MET A 1 -7.53 -1.82 -2.04
N CYS A 2 -6.57 -1.05 -2.51
CA CYS A 2 -6.42 -0.84 -3.95
C CYS A 2 -5.91 -2.11 -4.62
N GLY A 3 -6.78 -2.84 -5.31
CA GLY A 3 -6.41 -3.73 -6.40
C GLY A 3 -5.64 -5.02 -6.09
N MET A 4 -5.62 -5.51 -4.85
CA MET A 4 -5.15 -6.88 -4.59
C MET A 4 -6.33 -7.78 -4.24
N PRO A 5 -6.43 -8.93 -4.89
CA PRO A 5 -7.40 -9.93 -4.54
C PRO A 5 -7.19 -10.38 -3.10
N THR A 6 -8.26 -10.71 -2.42
CA THR A 6 -8.20 -11.41 -1.13
C THR A 6 -7.58 -12.80 -1.33
N TYR A 7 -7.19 -13.47 -0.25
CA TYR A 7 -6.73 -14.85 -0.35
C TYR A 7 -7.78 -15.77 -0.98
N GLU A 8 -9.05 -15.56 -0.64
CA GLU A 8 -10.18 -16.31 -1.19
C GLU A 8 -10.36 -16.04 -2.68
N ASP A 9 -10.29 -14.76 -3.11
CA ASP A 9 -10.30 -14.40 -4.52
C ASP A 9 -9.12 -15.04 -5.29
N SER A 10 -7.93 -15.08 -4.69
CA SER A 10 -6.74 -15.65 -5.32
C SER A 10 -6.83 -17.17 -5.55
N ILE A 11 -7.60 -17.88 -4.72
CA ILE A 11 -7.87 -19.31 -4.91
C ILE A 11 -8.81 -19.54 -6.10
N ALA A 12 -9.80 -18.66 -6.27
CA ALA A 12 -10.80 -18.75 -7.33
C ALA A 12 -10.26 -18.30 -8.70
N MET A 13 -9.11 -17.61 -8.76
CA MET A 13 -8.51 -17.12 -9.98
C MET A 13 -7.98 -18.23 -10.89
N SER A 14 -8.18 -18.04 -12.18
CA SER A 14 -7.51 -18.84 -13.21
C SER A 14 -5.99 -18.66 -13.16
N PRO A 15 -5.19 -19.59 -13.70
CA PRO A 15 -3.73 -19.44 -13.77
C PRO A 15 -3.28 -18.15 -14.45
N LYS A 16 -3.97 -17.71 -15.53
CA LYS A 16 -3.66 -16.50 -16.31
C LYS A 16 -3.93 -15.22 -15.49
N GLU A 17 -5.05 -15.17 -14.77
CA GLU A 17 -5.34 -14.07 -13.85
C GLU A 17 -4.31 -14.00 -12.72
N ARG A 18 -3.92 -15.13 -12.17
CA ARG A 18 -2.90 -15.23 -11.11
C ARG A 18 -1.54 -14.71 -11.60
N GLU A 19 -1.12 -15.08 -12.81
CA GLU A 19 0.10 -14.58 -13.43
C GLU A 19 0.11 -13.07 -13.60
N ALA A 20 -1.04 -12.46 -13.95
CA ALA A 20 -1.20 -11.01 -14.04
C ALA A 20 -0.98 -10.28 -12.69
N PHE A 21 -1.16 -10.96 -11.57
CA PHE A 21 -0.93 -10.41 -10.22
C PHE A 21 0.46 -10.74 -9.64
N GLU A 22 1.11 -11.81 -10.09
CA GLU A 22 2.41 -12.27 -9.56
C GLU A 22 3.52 -11.22 -9.71
N GLY A 23 3.47 -10.39 -10.75
CA GLY A 23 4.44 -9.30 -10.98
C GLY A 23 4.13 -8.00 -10.24
N ARG A 24 3.00 -7.89 -9.54
CA ARG A 24 2.59 -6.64 -8.88
C ARG A 24 3.14 -6.54 -7.47
N ASP A 25 3.75 -5.40 -7.19
CA ASP A 25 4.16 -5.04 -5.84
C ASP A 25 3.10 -4.16 -5.16
N VAL A 26 2.67 -4.56 -3.97
CA VAL A 26 1.75 -3.75 -3.16
C VAL A 26 2.54 -2.90 -2.20
N TYR A 27 2.25 -1.62 -2.20
CA TYR A 27 2.80 -0.64 -1.29
C TYR A 27 1.70 -0.06 -0.41
N ARG A 28 1.99 0.07 0.88
CA ARG A 28 1.27 0.98 1.75
C ARG A 28 2.03 2.29 1.78
N ILE A 29 1.37 3.36 1.38
CA ILE A 29 1.95 4.70 1.43
C ILE A 29 1.45 5.39 2.70
N VAL A 30 2.38 5.75 3.57
CA VAL A 30 2.13 6.56 4.77
C VAL A 30 2.71 7.94 4.52
N ARG A 31 1.90 8.97 4.70
CA ARG A 31 2.31 10.37 4.59
C ARG A 31 2.30 10.99 5.97
N GLY A 32 3.28 11.80 6.27
CA GLY A 32 3.42 12.44 7.56
C GLY A 32 4.55 13.45 7.58
N VAL A 33 4.97 13.78 8.76
CA VAL A 33 6.18 14.56 9.03
C VAL A 33 7.18 13.70 9.76
N VAL A 34 8.46 13.94 9.56
CA VAL A 34 9.54 13.20 10.20
C VAL A 34 10.51 14.16 10.88
N SER A 35 10.95 13.78 12.07
CA SER A 35 12.06 14.41 12.76
C SER A 35 13.11 13.34 13.05
N TYR A 36 14.37 13.61 12.75
CA TYR A 36 15.46 12.70 13.08
C TYR A 36 16.79 13.42 13.20
N THR A 37 17.70 12.84 13.95
CA THR A 37 19.11 13.22 13.98
C THR A 37 19.95 12.06 13.45
N GLY A 38 20.90 12.35 12.57
CA GLY A 38 21.70 11.34 11.92
C GLY A 38 23.02 11.88 11.42
N LYS A 39 23.71 11.10 10.61
CA LYS A 39 24.96 11.50 9.95
C LYS A 39 24.84 11.32 8.46
N THR A 40 25.34 12.29 7.72
CA THR A 40 25.50 12.18 6.27
C THR A 40 26.56 11.13 5.91
N ALA A 41 26.65 10.76 4.64
CA ALA A 41 27.72 9.89 4.15
C ALA A 41 29.12 10.49 4.35
N ALA A 42 29.24 11.82 4.46
CA ALA A 42 30.46 12.52 4.80
C ALA A 42 30.78 12.55 6.30
N GLY A 43 29.90 12.03 7.16
CA GLY A 43 30.06 11.99 8.60
C GLY A 43 29.59 13.24 9.34
N GLU A 44 28.98 14.20 8.64
CA GLU A 44 28.45 15.44 9.23
C GLU A 44 27.13 15.12 9.94
N GLU A 45 26.93 15.70 11.12
CA GLU A 45 25.66 15.58 11.84
C GLU A 45 24.59 16.42 11.16
N ILE A 46 23.42 15.82 11.00
CA ILE A 46 22.24 16.47 10.44
C ILE A 46 21.08 16.26 11.38
N THR A 47 20.34 17.32 11.67
CA THR A 47 19.07 17.28 12.38
C THR A 47 18.00 17.83 11.46
N ILE A 48 16.92 17.05 11.31
CA ILE A 48 15.74 17.40 10.53
C ILE A 48 14.55 17.41 11.49
N GLU A 49 13.75 18.46 11.42
CA GLU A 49 12.58 18.63 12.29
C GLU A 49 11.35 18.93 11.45
N ASN A 50 10.30 18.14 11.67
CA ASN A 50 8.97 18.32 11.07
C ASN A 50 8.95 18.44 9.53
N GLU A 51 9.83 17.71 8.86
CA GLU A 51 9.87 17.69 7.41
C GLU A 51 8.80 16.75 6.84
N PRO A 52 8.05 17.20 5.80
CA PRO A 52 7.10 16.34 5.11
C PRO A 52 7.77 15.09 4.55
N CYS A 53 7.19 13.93 4.79
CA CYS A 53 7.73 12.68 4.30
C CYS A 53 6.67 11.75 3.70
N VAL A 54 7.12 10.87 2.82
CA VAL A 54 6.34 9.77 2.28
C VAL A 54 7.10 8.47 2.53
N LEU A 55 6.47 7.58 3.28
CA LEU A 55 7.01 6.28 3.59
C LEU A 55 6.27 5.21 2.79
N SER A 56 7.00 4.52 1.91
CA SER A 56 6.48 3.43 1.09
C SER A 56 6.80 2.08 1.75
N LEU A 57 5.79 1.45 2.32
CA LEU A 57 5.91 0.16 3.00
C LEU A 57 5.62 -0.97 2.02
N LYS A 58 6.64 -1.74 1.69
CA LYS A 58 6.56 -2.88 0.77
C LYS A 58 6.68 -4.19 1.56
N ARG A 59 5.86 -5.18 1.21
CA ARG A 59 5.94 -6.58 1.68
C ARG A 59 6.33 -6.73 3.17
N LYS A 60 7.63 -6.95 3.46
CA LYS A 60 8.15 -7.24 4.80
C LYS A 60 7.98 -6.11 5.81
N ASN A 61 7.87 -4.85 5.34
CA ASN A 61 7.65 -3.69 6.20
C ASN A 61 6.17 -3.37 6.41
N TYR A 62 5.28 -3.91 5.57
CA TYR A 62 3.84 -3.76 5.78
C TYR A 62 3.32 -4.55 6.98
N GLY A 63 3.81 -5.79 7.17
CA GLY A 63 3.43 -6.62 8.31
C GLY A 63 3.69 -5.94 9.67
N PRO A 64 4.92 -5.49 9.97
CA PRO A 64 5.22 -4.73 11.18
C PRO A 64 4.32 -3.50 11.36
N PHE A 65 4.13 -2.69 10.32
CA PHE A 65 3.22 -1.54 10.39
C PHE A 65 1.78 -1.95 10.77
N TYR A 66 1.25 -2.99 10.14
CA TYR A 66 -0.08 -3.49 10.45
C TYR A 66 -0.19 -3.98 11.90
N HIS A 67 0.75 -4.80 12.36
CA HIS A 67 0.74 -5.39 13.69
C HIS A 67 1.02 -4.39 14.79
N ASP A 68 1.96 -3.47 14.58
CA ASP A 68 2.41 -2.55 15.62
C ASP A 68 1.59 -1.28 15.68
N VAL A 69 1.06 -0.82 14.55
CA VAL A 69 0.27 0.42 14.47
C VAL A 69 -1.21 0.10 14.26
N THR A 70 -1.58 -0.42 13.08
CA THR A 70 -3.00 -0.51 12.69
C THR A 70 -3.82 -1.41 13.62
N ASN A 71 -3.27 -2.56 13.99
CA ASN A 71 -3.99 -3.55 14.80
C ASN A 71 -4.06 -3.18 16.30
N LYS A 72 -3.12 -2.36 16.79
CA LYS A 72 -3.08 -1.92 18.19
C LYS A 72 -3.70 -0.56 18.42
N MET A 73 -4.04 0.14 17.34
CA MET A 73 -4.58 1.50 17.42
C MET A 73 -5.91 1.52 18.19
N PRO A 74 -6.03 2.32 19.26
CA PRO A 74 -7.26 2.42 20.04
C PRO A 74 -8.41 2.97 19.21
N LYS A 75 -9.64 2.60 19.58
CA LYS A 75 -10.83 3.12 18.90
C LYS A 75 -10.95 4.63 19.10
N GLY A 76 -11.23 5.34 18.02
CA GLY A 76 -11.40 6.80 18.03
C GLY A 76 -10.10 7.60 17.89
N ILE A 77 -8.95 6.92 17.76
CA ILE A 77 -7.66 7.55 17.45
C ILE A 77 -7.39 7.41 15.94
N ASN A 78 -6.90 8.48 15.31
CA ASN A 78 -6.48 8.51 13.93
C ASN A 78 -4.95 8.38 13.83
N LEU A 79 -4.44 8.04 12.64
CA LEU A 79 -3.00 7.90 12.39
C LEU A 79 -2.19 9.18 12.61
N TRP A 80 -2.82 10.34 12.60
CA TRP A 80 -2.19 11.64 12.84
C TRP A 80 -2.29 12.13 14.29
N ASP A 81 -2.98 11.39 15.15
CA ASP A 81 -3.18 11.79 16.55
C ASP A 81 -1.99 11.42 17.47
N PHE A 82 -0.99 10.70 16.94
CA PHE A 82 0.16 10.22 17.72
C PHE A 82 1.45 10.18 16.90
N GLU A 83 2.57 10.22 17.61
CA GLU A 83 3.88 9.95 17.03
C GLU A 83 4.19 8.46 17.02
N SER A 84 5.01 8.04 16.06
CA SER A 84 5.57 6.70 16.03
C SER A 84 7.08 6.75 15.88
N ILE A 85 7.78 6.15 16.83
CA ILE A 85 9.24 6.01 16.75
C ILE A 85 9.53 4.88 15.76
N LEU A 86 10.35 5.19 14.75
CA LEU A 86 10.78 4.22 13.74
C LEU A 86 12.21 3.77 14.04
N SER A 87 12.42 2.46 13.96
CA SER A 87 13.74 1.86 13.98
C SER A 87 13.88 0.84 12.87
N ALA A 88 15.11 0.50 12.51
CA ALA A 88 15.39 -0.47 11.47
C ALA A 88 16.35 -1.55 11.99
N GLU A 89 15.98 -2.80 11.81
CA GLU A 89 16.79 -3.95 12.15
C GLU A 89 17.39 -4.58 10.89
N LYS A 90 18.70 -4.84 10.92
CA LYS A 90 19.38 -5.52 9.83
C LYS A 90 19.23 -7.02 9.95
N MET A 91 18.57 -7.62 8.99
CA MET A 91 18.33 -9.04 8.87
C MET A 91 19.14 -9.65 7.74
N LYS A 92 19.28 -10.97 7.73
CA LYS A 92 19.89 -11.73 6.63
C LYS A 92 18.90 -12.73 6.07
N THR A 93 18.88 -12.86 4.75
CA THR A 93 18.16 -13.97 4.10
C THR A 93 18.91 -15.28 4.33
N PRO A 94 18.27 -16.45 4.13
CA PRO A 94 18.95 -17.75 4.16
C PRO A 94 20.12 -17.84 3.18
N LYS A 95 20.09 -17.05 2.10
CA LYS A 95 21.17 -16.94 1.10
C LYS A 95 22.23 -15.89 1.46
N GLY A 96 22.20 -15.31 2.67
CA GLY A 96 23.19 -14.37 3.17
C GLY A 96 23.00 -12.90 2.75
N ALA A 97 22.04 -12.57 1.88
CA ALA A 97 21.77 -11.18 1.50
C ALA A 97 21.19 -10.40 2.68
N ALA A 98 21.76 -9.22 2.97
CA ALA A 98 21.26 -8.33 4.00
C ALA A 98 20.02 -7.54 3.53
N TYR A 99 19.06 -7.36 4.45
CA TYR A 99 17.92 -6.47 4.26
C TYR A 99 17.54 -5.83 5.60
N TYR A 100 16.74 -4.77 5.54
CA TYR A 100 16.27 -4.09 6.74
C TYR A 100 14.78 -4.29 6.94
N VAL A 101 14.38 -4.55 8.18
CA VAL A 101 12.98 -4.57 8.61
C VAL A 101 12.73 -3.33 9.46
N MET A 102 11.68 -2.61 9.17
CA MET A 102 11.26 -1.45 9.95
C MET A 102 10.37 -1.91 11.11
N HIS A 103 10.61 -1.33 12.28
CA HIS A 103 9.78 -1.49 13.46
C HIS A 103 9.13 -0.16 13.81
N PHE A 104 7.90 -0.24 14.30
CA PHE A 104 7.08 0.92 14.64
C PHE A 104 6.70 0.84 16.12
N SER A 105 6.97 1.91 16.85
CA SER A 105 6.61 2.05 18.27
C SER A 105 5.68 3.27 18.42
N PRO A 106 4.37 3.09 18.20
CA PRO A 106 3.40 4.17 18.29
C PRO A 106 3.22 4.61 19.74
N GLN A 107 3.14 5.91 19.96
CA GLN A 107 3.01 6.54 21.28
C GLN A 107 1.54 6.86 21.54
N PHE A 108 0.68 5.85 21.65
CA PHE A 108 -0.78 6.02 21.80
C PHE A 108 -1.17 6.71 23.11
N ASP A 109 -0.34 6.59 24.15
CA ASP A 109 -0.58 7.19 25.47
C ASP A 109 -0.22 8.68 25.52
N SER A 110 0.38 9.20 24.47
CA SER A 110 0.81 10.60 24.36
C SER A 110 0.26 11.22 23.07
N PRO A 111 -1.06 11.46 22.99
CA PRO A 111 -1.64 12.05 21.79
C PRO A 111 -1.08 13.44 21.53
N LEU A 112 -0.87 13.74 20.25
CA LEU A 112 -0.41 15.06 19.82
C LEU A 112 -1.48 16.12 20.11
N ALA A 113 -1.07 17.20 20.77
CA ALA A 113 -1.91 18.38 20.93
C ALA A 113 -1.87 19.17 19.62
N MET A 114 -2.91 19.03 18.81
CA MET A 114 -3.06 19.80 17.58
C MET A 114 -4.04 20.95 17.77
N ASP A 115 -3.72 22.09 17.19
CA ASP A 115 -4.69 23.17 17.08
C ASP A 115 -5.76 22.84 16.01
N GLN A 116 -6.89 23.54 16.07
CA GLN A 116 -8.01 23.31 15.16
C GLN A 116 -7.63 23.51 13.68
N ILE A 117 -6.75 24.47 13.40
CA ILE A 117 -6.31 24.77 12.02
C ILE A 117 -5.50 23.60 11.44
N THR A 118 -4.59 23.05 12.23
CA THR A 118 -3.81 21.87 11.85
C THR A 118 -4.70 20.66 11.65
N TYR A 119 -5.66 20.44 12.56
CA TYR A 119 -6.63 19.35 12.45
C TYR A 119 -7.47 19.46 11.17
N ASP A 120 -8.02 20.62 10.88
CA ASP A 120 -8.84 20.85 9.67
C ASP A 120 -8.01 20.66 8.38
N SER A 121 -6.75 21.09 8.40
CA SER A 121 -5.82 20.88 7.29
C SER A 121 -5.53 19.40 7.04
N LEU A 122 -5.30 18.62 8.08
CA LEU A 122 -5.09 17.17 8.00
C LEU A 122 -6.35 16.44 7.54
N ALA A 123 -7.51 16.83 8.04
CA ALA A 123 -8.79 16.29 7.60
C ALA A 123 -9.03 16.57 6.11
N HIS A 124 -8.72 17.78 5.64
CA HIS A 124 -8.80 18.13 4.22
C HIS A 124 -7.88 17.26 3.35
N VAL A 125 -6.60 17.13 3.71
CA VAL A 125 -5.63 16.28 2.99
C VAL A 125 -6.08 14.81 2.97
N THR A 126 -6.60 14.31 4.08
CA THR A 126 -7.14 12.96 4.16
C THR A 126 -8.33 12.76 3.25
N GLY A 127 -9.22 13.76 3.16
CA GLY A 127 -10.34 13.77 2.23
C GLY A 127 -9.88 13.69 0.76
N MET A 128 -8.86 14.46 0.39
CA MET A 128 -8.27 14.42 -0.95
C MET A 128 -7.66 13.05 -1.27
N ILE A 129 -6.89 12.47 -0.36
CA ILE A 129 -6.28 11.14 -0.53
C ILE A 129 -7.37 10.08 -0.69
N THR A 130 -8.43 10.15 0.10
CA THR A 130 -9.56 9.21 0.02
C THR A 130 -10.28 9.31 -1.32
N ALA A 131 -10.52 10.52 -1.81
CA ALA A 131 -11.13 10.76 -3.12
C ALA A 131 -10.25 10.23 -4.27
N GLU A 132 -8.93 10.44 -4.19
CA GLU A 132 -7.99 9.91 -5.19
C GLU A 132 -7.94 8.37 -5.17
N ASN A 133 -7.88 7.76 -4.00
CA ASN A 133 -7.92 6.31 -3.87
C ASN A 133 -9.20 5.71 -4.45
N LYS A 134 -10.35 6.36 -4.22
CA LYS A 134 -11.63 5.95 -4.80
C LYS A 134 -11.61 6.02 -6.33
N ARG A 135 -11.07 7.11 -6.90
CA ARG A 135 -10.92 7.26 -8.36
C ARG A 135 -10.03 6.18 -8.96
N ILE A 136 -8.92 5.83 -8.29
CA ILE A 136 -8.02 4.76 -8.72
C ILE A 136 -8.73 3.41 -8.70
N ASP A 137 -9.50 3.13 -7.64
CA ASP A 137 -10.26 1.88 -7.50
C ASP A 137 -11.36 1.77 -8.58
N GLU A 138 -12.08 2.85 -8.86
CA GLU A 138 -13.08 2.91 -9.93
C GLU A 138 -12.46 2.71 -11.33
N SER A 139 -11.32 3.35 -11.60
CA SER A 139 -10.58 3.16 -12.85
C SER A 139 -10.10 1.72 -13.02
N TYR A 140 -9.64 1.10 -11.94
CA TYR A 140 -9.21 -0.30 -11.95
C TYR A 140 -10.38 -1.25 -12.24
N LYS A 141 -11.53 -1.03 -11.60
CA LYS A 141 -12.75 -1.83 -11.86
C LYS A 141 -13.23 -1.68 -13.30
N GLY A 142 -13.19 -0.45 -13.82
CA GLY A 142 -13.51 -0.20 -15.24
C GLY A 142 -12.60 -0.94 -16.20
N SER A 143 -11.29 -0.98 -15.91
CA SER A 143 -10.32 -1.71 -16.73
C SER A 143 -10.51 -3.22 -16.68
N MET A 144 -10.93 -3.76 -15.54
CA MET A 144 -11.24 -5.20 -15.41
C MET A 144 -12.49 -5.59 -16.20
N ILE A 145 -13.52 -4.74 -16.22
CA ILE A 145 -14.74 -4.99 -17.01
C ILE A 145 -14.40 -5.02 -18.50
N LEU A 146 -13.64 -4.05 -19.00
CA LEU A 146 -13.20 -4.02 -20.40
C LEU A 146 -12.38 -5.25 -20.79
N ALA A 147 -11.48 -5.71 -19.92
CA ALA A 147 -10.70 -6.92 -20.18
C ALA A 147 -11.56 -8.19 -20.20
N ALA A 148 -12.62 -8.26 -19.40
CA ALA A 148 -13.58 -9.36 -19.42
C ALA A 148 -14.45 -9.35 -20.69
N ASP A 149 -14.83 -8.18 -21.17
CA ASP A 149 -15.57 -8.02 -22.42
C ASP A 149 -14.73 -8.43 -23.64
N ASP A 150 -13.44 -8.07 -23.68
CA ASP A 150 -12.50 -8.49 -24.72
C ASP A 150 -12.31 -10.02 -24.74
N GLU A 151 -12.21 -10.66 -23.57
CA GLU A 151 -12.07 -12.11 -23.46
C GLU A 151 -13.35 -12.83 -23.93
N LEU A 152 -14.51 -12.26 -23.67
CA LEU A 152 -15.79 -12.79 -24.18
C LEU A 152 -15.88 -12.69 -25.70
N MET A 153 -15.44 -11.58 -26.28
CA MET A 153 -15.40 -11.38 -27.75
C MET A 153 -14.44 -12.34 -28.42
N ASP A 154 -13.27 -12.61 -27.84
CA ASP A 154 -12.31 -13.61 -28.34
C ASP A 154 -12.90 -15.02 -28.31
N GLN A 155 -13.67 -15.39 -27.27
CA GLN A 155 -14.35 -16.68 -27.16
C GLN A 155 -15.45 -16.83 -28.23
N ILE A 156 -16.24 -15.78 -28.47
CA ILE A 156 -17.27 -15.78 -29.51
C ILE A 156 -16.62 -15.95 -30.89
N GLY A 157 -15.55 -15.21 -31.19
CA GLY A 157 -14.83 -15.31 -32.45
C GLY A 157 -14.24 -16.70 -32.70
N SER A 158 -13.75 -17.38 -31.66
CA SER A 158 -13.25 -18.75 -31.76
C SER A 158 -14.36 -19.79 -32.05
N LEU A 159 -15.54 -19.60 -31.45
CA LEU A 159 -16.70 -20.46 -31.69
C LEU A 159 -17.25 -20.30 -33.11
N GLU A 160 -17.28 -19.08 -33.64
CA GLU A 160 -17.70 -18.81 -35.01
C GLU A 160 -16.73 -19.48 -36.04
N ALA A 161 -15.42 -19.40 -35.80
CA ALA A 161 -14.42 -20.04 -36.64
C ALA A 161 -14.55 -21.57 -36.63
N ASP A 162 -14.83 -22.19 -35.49
CA ASP A 162 -15.06 -23.62 -35.34
C ASP A 162 -16.32 -24.09 -36.07
N LEU A 163 -17.38 -23.26 -36.08
CA LEU A 163 -18.63 -23.57 -36.81
C LEU A 163 -18.45 -23.47 -38.34
N GLU A 164 -17.69 -22.49 -38.83
CA GLU A 164 -17.39 -22.36 -40.27
C GLU A 164 -16.53 -23.51 -40.77
N GLY A 165 -15.59 -24.03 -39.94
CA GLY A 165 -14.76 -25.17 -40.25
C GLY A 165 -15.50 -26.51 -40.31
N GLN A 166 -16.69 -26.63 -39.76
CA GLN A 166 -17.52 -27.85 -39.77
C GLN A 166 -18.50 -27.92 -40.95
N VAL A 167 -18.67 -26.87 -41.72
CA VAL A 167 -19.61 -26.74 -42.82
C VAL A 167 -18.90 -26.89 -44.20
N ALA A 168 -17.59 -26.98 -44.22
CA ALA A 168 -16.76 -27.18 -45.41
C ALA A 168 -16.31 -28.65 -45.55
#